data_c814018ea4267a0d47e0945942ebf40d
#
_entry.id   c814018ea4267a0d47e0945942ebf40d
#
_cell.length_a   1.000
_cell.length_b   1.000
_cell.length_c   1.000
_cell.angle_alpha   90.00
_cell.angle_beta   90.00
_cell.angle_gamma   90.00
#
_symmetry.space_group_name_H-M   'P 1'
#
loop_
_entity.id
_entity.type
_entity.pdbx_description
1 polymer ?
#
loop_
_entity_poly.entity_id
_entity_poly.type
_entity_poly.pdbx_seq_one_letter_code
_entity_poly.pdbx_strand_id
1 'polypeptide(L)'
;MAARILAHFGVQCSMFDVRCSMFSLGSGVQCAKFSILSRASAALDTSATRLSARCVGVLSVALKEKTNLWLAVALMLLAFALTRLPDLLPLNFSAAYALVFCAGAYFPRYLAWGLPLGVMLVTDILLNVYYYHVPAVGAYMLTSYLAYAAIIWLGRRFTAKSSWLKLTGGGLLGAILFYLVTNTVSWWQNPAYAKTVAGWIQALTIGEPGYPPTWTFFRNSLLSGGLFTGLFAGAMKLSERKEAEKEEAEAEPEKEPEDAQAEESGA
;
A
#
# COMPACT_ATOMS: atom_id res chain seq x y z
N MET A 1 -24.18 17.20 -11.37
CA MET A 1 -22.93 16.54 -11.82
C MET A 1 -22.24 15.77 -10.68
N ALA A 2 -22.33 16.23 -9.44
CA ALA A 2 -21.74 15.57 -8.25
C ALA A 2 -22.36 14.20 -7.88
N ALA A 3 -23.65 13.98 -8.11
CA ALA A 3 -24.34 12.73 -7.79
C ALA A 3 -23.91 11.49 -8.61
N ARG A 4 -23.35 11.69 -9.81
CA ARG A 4 -22.85 10.59 -10.67
C ARG A 4 -21.46 10.10 -10.28
N ILE A 5 -20.67 10.90 -9.57
CA ILE A 5 -19.32 10.52 -9.12
C ILE A 5 -19.38 9.64 -7.87
N LEU A 6 -20.40 9.86 -7.01
CA LEU A 6 -20.57 9.08 -5.77
C LEU A 6 -21.02 7.63 -6.01
N ALA A 7 -21.74 7.36 -7.10
CA ALA A 7 -22.17 6.01 -7.46
C ALA A 7 -20.99 5.06 -7.87
N HIS A 8 -19.85 5.61 -8.25
CA HIS A 8 -18.70 4.81 -8.70
C HIS A 8 -17.78 4.35 -7.55
N PHE A 9 -17.98 4.86 -6.33
CA PHE A 9 -17.14 4.57 -5.17
C PHE A 9 -17.78 3.67 -4.10
N GLY A 10 -18.95 3.11 -4.37
CA GLY A 10 -19.56 2.12 -3.47
C GLY A 10 -19.93 2.65 -2.07
N VAL A 11 -20.07 3.96 -1.89
CA VAL A 11 -20.59 4.55 -0.66
C VAL A 11 -22.11 4.70 -0.83
N GLN A 12 -22.85 3.65 -0.49
CA GLN A 12 -24.28 3.72 -0.33
C GLN A 12 -24.61 4.45 0.98
N CYS A 13 -24.83 5.75 0.91
CA CYS A 13 -25.61 6.44 1.93
C CYS A 13 -27.08 6.03 1.72
N SER A 14 -27.58 5.07 2.49
CA SER A 14 -28.99 4.75 2.50
C SER A 14 -29.73 5.93 3.13
N MET A 15 -30.42 6.69 2.29
CA MET A 15 -31.41 7.68 2.71
C MET A 15 -32.55 6.90 3.36
N PHE A 16 -32.73 7.06 4.66
CA PHE A 16 -33.88 6.52 5.37
C PHE A 16 -35.15 7.14 4.77
N ASP A 17 -35.96 6.29 4.16
CA ASP A 17 -37.30 6.58 3.64
C ASP A 17 -38.22 6.82 4.83
N VAL A 18 -38.46 8.07 5.17
CA VAL A 18 -39.52 8.47 6.14
C VAL A 18 -40.83 8.48 5.38
N ARG A 19 -41.53 7.35 5.35
CA ARG A 19 -42.94 7.29 4.94
C ARG A 19 -43.76 8.03 5.96
N CYS A 20 -44.18 9.26 5.64
CA CYS A 20 -45.26 9.93 6.29
C CYS A 20 -46.60 9.29 5.88
N SER A 21 -47.17 8.45 6.72
CA SER A 21 -48.57 8.05 6.63
C SER A 21 -49.45 9.25 7.03
N MET A 22 -50.14 9.86 6.08
CA MET A 22 -51.20 10.83 6.33
C MET A 22 -52.39 10.08 6.90
N PHE A 23 -52.72 10.30 8.18
CA PHE A 23 -54.03 10.05 8.71
C PHE A 23 -54.70 11.40 8.97
N SER A 24 -55.79 11.65 8.24
CA SER A 24 -56.64 12.79 8.36
C SER A 24 -57.60 12.56 9.53
N LEU A 25 -57.69 13.48 10.48
CA LEU A 25 -58.88 13.73 11.31
C LEU A 25 -58.86 15.16 11.93
N GLY A 26 -59.77 15.92 11.55
CA GLY A 26 -60.52 17.01 12.05
C GLY A 26 -59.99 17.94 13.16
N SER A 27 -60.07 19.24 12.83
CA SER A 27 -60.42 20.41 13.63
C SER A 27 -59.75 20.65 14.99
N GLY A 28 -58.98 21.74 15.03
CA GLY A 28 -58.89 22.62 16.19
C GLY A 28 -57.70 22.46 17.13
N VAL A 29 -56.51 22.91 16.74
CA VAL A 29 -55.49 23.47 17.65
C VAL A 29 -54.49 24.30 16.80
N GLN A 30 -54.61 25.61 16.87
CA GLN A 30 -53.86 26.51 15.98
C GLN A 30 -52.76 27.35 16.67
N CYS A 31 -52.35 27.09 17.91
CA CYS A 31 -51.33 27.93 18.57
C CYS A 31 -50.07 27.21 19.12
N ALA A 32 -50.05 25.91 19.18
CA ALA A 32 -48.85 25.18 19.71
C ALA A 32 -47.85 24.70 18.65
N LYS A 33 -48.21 24.80 17.36
CA LYS A 33 -47.39 24.24 16.26
C LYS A 33 -46.20 25.09 15.84
N PHE A 34 -46.16 26.38 16.11
CA PHE A 34 -45.13 27.29 15.60
C PHE A 34 -43.81 27.21 16.41
N SER A 35 -43.91 26.97 17.72
CA SER A 35 -42.71 26.89 18.59
C SER A 35 -41.98 25.55 18.51
N ILE A 36 -42.70 24.47 18.16
CA ILE A 36 -42.10 23.12 17.99
C ILE A 36 -41.43 22.98 16.63
N LEU A 37 -42.00 23.58 15.58
CA LEU A 37 -41.45 23.56 14.23
C LEU A 37 -40.12 24.35 14.11
N SER A 38 -40.01 25.49 14.82
CA SER A 38 -38.76 26.28 14.82
C SER A 38 -37.62 25.55 15.56
N ARG A 39 -37.92 24.84 16.65
CA ARG A 39 -36.93 24.04 17.38
C ARG A 39 -36.54 22.76 16.63
N ALA A 40 -37.47 22.15 15.93
CA ALA A 40 -37.20 20.98 15.09
C ALA A 40 -36.35 21.34 13.85
N SER A 41 -36.61 22.50 13.23
CA SER A 41 -35.82 22.99 12.10
C SER A 41 -34.38 23.32 12.50
N ALA A 42 -34.17 24.00 13.64
CA ALA A 42 -32.82 24.29 14.15
C ALA A 42 -32.04 23.04 14.57
N ALA A 43 -32.73 22.03 15.11
CA ALA A 43 -32.09 20.73 15.46
C ALA A 43 -31.79 19.89 14.22
N LEU A 44 -32.59 19.96 13.16
CA LEU A 44 -32.33 19.31 11.88
C LEU A 44 -31.17 19.97 11.12
N ASP A 45 -31.06 21.28 11.14
CA ASP A 45 -29.94 22.01 10.51
C ASP A 45 -28.62 21.73 11.21
N THR A 46 -28.59 21.68 12.53
CA THR A 46 -27.37 21.36 13.29
C THR A 46 -26.97 19.90 13.14
N SER A 47 -27.89 18.96 12.98
CA SER A 47 -27.55 17.55 12.70
C SER A 47 -27.15 17.36 11.24
N ALA A 48 -27.75 18.03 10.29
CA ALA A 48 -27.36 17.97 8.87
C ALA A 48 -25.96 18.58 8.64
N THR A 49 -25.65 19.71 9.27
CA THR A 49 -24.30 20.32 9.19
C THR A 49 -23.24 19.48 9.88
N ARG A 50 -23.54 18.83 11.02
CA ARG A 50 -22.59 17.88 11.67
C ARG A 50 -22.40 16.61 10.85
N LEU A 51 -23.44 16.09 10.18
CA LEU A 51 -23.32 14.94 9.29
C LEU A 51 -22.49 15.29 8.05
N SER A 52 -22.71 16.45 7.44
CA SER A 52 -21.95 16.89 6.28
C SER A 52 -20.48 17.13 6.62
N ALA A 53 -20.17 17.75 7.77
CA ALA A 53 -18.81 17.95 8.24
C ALA A 53 -18.09 16.62 8.52
N ARG A 54 -18.78 15.64 9.12
CA ARG A 54 -18.22 14.28 9.31
C ARG A 54 -17.99 13.55 7.99
N CYS A 55 -18.92 13.64 7.04
CA CYS A 55 -18.72 13.02 5.72
C CYS A 55 -17.56 13.66 4.95
N VAL A 56 -17.41 14.99 5.01
CA VAL A 56 -16.27 15.68 4.39
C VAL A 56 -14.95 15.31 5.08
N GLY A 57 -14.94 15.21 6.42
CA GLY A 57 -13.76 14.77 7.18
C GLY A 57 -13.34 13.35 6.81
N VAL A 58 -14.26 12.38 6.79
CA VAL A 58 -13.98 11.00 6.39
C VAL A 58 -13.48 10.92 4.94
N LEU A 59 -14.07 11.71 4.04
CA LEU A 59 -13.64 11.73 2.64
C LEU A 59 -12.23 12.34 2.48
N SER A 60 -11.91 13.40 3.22
CA SER A 60 -10.58 14.02 3.18
C SER A 60 -9.49 13.11 3.72
N VAL A 61 -9.75 12.38 4.82
CA VAL A 61 -8.84 11.38 5.38
C VAL A 61 -8.61 10.23 4.40
N ALA A 62 -9.69 9.69 3.81
CA ALA A 62 -9.58 8.61 2.83
C ALA A 62 -8.84 9.02 1.55
N LEU A 63 -8.97 10.27 1.11
CA LEU A 63 -8.23 10.80 -0.03
C LEU A 63 -6.75 11.00 0.30
N LYS A 64 -6.43 11.46 1.51
CA LYS A 64 -5.08 11.69 1.97
C LYS A 64 -4.32 10.38 2.19
N GLU A 65 -4.96 9.36 2.78
CA GLU A 65 -4.40 8.01 2.92
C GLU A 65 -4.04 7.42 1.54
N LYS A 66 -4.93 7.57 0.55
CA LYS A 66 -4.65 7.18 -0.83
C LYS A 66 -3.49 7.96 -1.44
N THR A 67 -3.37 9.26 -1.17
CA THR A 67 -2.29 10.09 -1.70
C THR A 67 -0.94 9.65 -1.14
N ASN A 68 -0.83 9.35 0.14
CA ASN A 68 0.39 8.87 0.78
C ASN A 68 0.81 7.50 0.23
N LEU A 69 -0.15 6.60 0.00
CA LEU A 69 0.11 5.31 -0.64
C LEU A 69 0.66 5.50 -2.06
N TRP A 70 0.04 6.34 -2.90
CA TRP A 70 0.50 6.56 -4.26
C TRP A 70 1.87 7.23 -4.33
N LEU A 71 2.17 8.14 -3.41
CA LEU A 71 3.50 8.72 -3.29
C LEU A 71 4.55 7.66 -2.94
N ALA A 72 4.27 6.80 -1.96
CA ALA A 72 5.16 5.70 -1.59
C ALA A 72 5.36 4.71 -2.76
N VAL A 73 4.30 4.43 -3.51
CA VAL A 73 4.37 3.61 -4.74
C VAL A 73 5.25 4.28 -5.80
N ALA A 74 5.06 5.57 -6.05
CA ALA A 74 5.86 6.32 -7.03
C ALA A 74 7.35 6.32 -6.66
N LEU A 75 7.68 6.54 -5.38
CA LEU A 75 9.04 6.46 -4.87
C LEU A 75 9.63 5.05 -5.00
N MET A 76 8.83 4.01 -4.73
CA MET A 76 9.27 2.63 -4.90
C MET A 76 9.52 2.29 -6.39
N LEU A 77 8.66 2.76 -7.29
CA LEU A 77 8.86 2.58 -8.73
C LEU A 77 10.08 3.34 -9.22
N LEU A 78 10.32 4.54 -8.71
CA LEU A 78 11.54 5.30 -8.99
C LEU A 78 12.79 4.57 -8.48
N ALA A 79 12.78 4.10 -7.23
CA ALA A 79 13.87 3.30 -6.68
C ALA A 79 14.09 2.02 -7.50
N PHE A 80 13.01 1.34 -7.89
CA PHE A 80 13.10 0.18 -8.78
C PHE A 80 13.75 0.55 -10.13
N ALA A 81 13.31 1.61 -10.79
CA ALA A 81 13.86 2.06 -12.08
C ALA A 81 15.36 2.39 -11.96
N LEU A 82 15.76 3.12 -10.91
CA LEU A 82 17.16 3.46 -10.66
C LEU A 82 18.02 2.20 -10.38
N THR A 83 17.50 1.24 -9.63
CA THR A 83 18.23 -0.01 -9.34
C THR A 83 18.27 -0.97 -10.52
N ARG A 84 17.56 -0.69 -11.62
CA ARG A 84 17.59 -1.45 -12.87
C ARG A 84 18.60 -0.89 -13.88
N LEU A 85 19.13 0.31 -13.65
CA LEU A 85 20.15 0.86 -14.53
C LEU A 85 21.40 -0.01 -14.48
N PRO A 86 21.88 -0.49 -15.65
CA PRO A 86 23.08 -1.32 -15.70
C PRO A 86 24.29 -0.59 -15.14
N ASP A 87 25.20 -1.33 -14.53
CA ASP A 87 26.48 -0.87 -14.00
C ASP A 87 26.43 0.22 -12.91
N LEU A 88 25.21 0.65 -12.50
CA LEU A 88 25.04 1.65 -11.43
C LEU A 88 25.20 1.02 -10.03
N LEU A 89 24.74 -0.21 -9.86
CA LEU A 89 24.72 -0.91 -8.56
C LEU A 89 25.27 -2.33 -8.70
N PRO A 90 25.69 -2.95 -7.58
CA PRO A 90 26.13 -4.34 -7.59
C PRO A 90 25.08 -5.28 -8.19
N LEU A 91 25.53 -6.34 -8.85
CA LEU A 91 24.63 -7.33 -9.46
C LEU A 91 23.61 -7.88 -8.44
N ASN A 92 22.34 -7.97 -8.86
CA ASN A 92 21.20 -8.38 -8.03
C ASN A 92 20.87 -7.45 -6.85
N PHE A 93 21.47 -6.27 -6.76
CA PHE A 93 21.04 -5.25 -5.82
C PHE A 93 19.87 -4.46 -6.44
N SER A 94 18.65 -4.88 -6.18
CA SER A 94 17.47 -4.33 -6.84
C SER A 94 16.28 -4.13 -5.87
N ALA A 95 15.53 -3.06 -6.08
CA ALA A 95 14.27 -2.84 -5.38
C ALA A 95 13.14 -3.79 -5.83
N ALA A 96 13.38 -4.67 -6.81
CA ALA A 96 12.40 -5.61 -7.36
C ALA A 96 11.74 -6.47 -6.28
N TYR A 97 12.54 -7.06 -5.38
CA TYR A 97 12.05 -7.94 -4.32
C TYR A 97 11.07 -7.23 -3.37
N ALA A 98 11.43 -5.99 -2.99
CA ALA A 98 10.59 -5.13 -2.17
C ALA A 98 9.32 -4.71 -2.91
N LEU A 99 9.43 -4.33 -4.19
CA LEU A 99 8.29 -3.93 -5.02
C LEU A 99 7.23 -5.03 -5.09
N VAL A 100 7.64 -6.27 -5.43
CA VAL A 100 6.70 -7.39 -5.58
C VAL A 100 6.13 -7.83 -4.23
N PHE A 101 6.91 -7.84 -3.16
CA PHE A 101 6.45 -8.18 -1.82
C PHE A 101 5.47 -7.13 -1.27
N CYS A 102 5.85 -5.84 -1.31
CA CYS A 102 5.01 -4.75 -0.84
C CYS A 102 3.73 -4.61 -1.65
N ALA A 103 3.79 -4.83 -2.97
CA ALA A 103 2.58 -4.87 -3.78
C ALA A 103 1.61 -5.96 -3.30
N GLY A 104 2.12 -7.15 -2.94
CA GLY A 104 1.33 -8.21 -2.33
C GLY A 104 0.68 -7.82 -1.01
N ALA A 105 1.41 -7.11 -0.13
CA ALA A 105 0.96 -6.76 1.22
C ALA A 105 0.01 -5.55 1.28
N TYR A 106 0.18 -4.57 0.39
CA TYR A 106 -0.50 -3.27 0.48
C TYR A 106 -1.58 -3.06 -0.58
N PHE A 107 -1.51 -3.74 -1.75
CA PHE A 107 -2.38 -3.41 -2.87
C PHE A 107 -3.58 -4.35 -3.02
N PRO A 108 -4.69 -3.87 -3.59
CA PRO A 108 -5.78 -4.73 -3.99
C PRO A 108 -5.31 -5.77 -5.03
N ARG A 109 -6.01 -6.90 -5.11
CA ARG A 109 -5.56 -8.09 -5.84
C ARG A 109 -5.08 -7.80 -7.26
N TYR A 110 -5.82 -7.03 -8.03
CA TYR A 110 -5.50 -6.73 -9.43
C TYR A 110 -4.22 -5.88 -9.59
N LEU A 111 -4.01 -4.89 -8.70
CA LEU A 111 -2.80 -4.06 -8.70
C LEU A 111 -1.59 -4.81 -8.16
N ALA A 112 -1.78 -5.68 -7.15
CA ALA A 112 -0.70 -6.47 -6.57
C ALA A 112 -0.02 -7.37 -7.60
N TRP A 113 -0.77 -7.86 -8.58
CA TRP A 113 -0.25 -8.68 -9.67
C TRP A 113 0.12 -7.85 -10.89
N GLY A 114 -0.78 -6.98 -11.35
CA GLY A 114 -0.61 -6.26 -12.60
C GLY A 114 0.52 -5.24 -12.59
N LEU A 115 0.60 -4.41 -11.53
CA LEU A 115 1.57 -3.32 -11.47
C LEU A 115 3.03 -3.83 -11.44
N PRO A 116 3.48 -4.66 -10.47
CA PRO A 116 4.88 -5.04 -10.41
C PRO A 116 5.29 -5.93 -11.58
N LEU A 117 4.48 -6.91 -11.96
CA LEU A 117 4.82 -7.79 -13.10
C LEU A 117 4.83 -7.04 -14.42
N GLY A 118 3.92 -6.08 -14.62
CA GLY A 118 3.87 -5.24 -15.81
C GLY A 118 5.09 -4.32 -15.92
N VAL A 119 5.46 -3.64 -14.82
CA VAL A 119 6.65 -2.76 -14.80
C VAL A 119 7.92 -3.57 -15.03
N MET A 120 8.02 -4.77 -14.43
CA MET A 120 9.16 -5.67 -14.68
C MET A 120 9.23 -6.10 -16.13
N LEU A 121 8.10 -6.51 -16.71
CA LEU A 121 8.05 -6.93 -18.11
C LEU A 121 8.52 -5.83 -19.06
N VAL A 122 8.01 -4.62 -18.88
CA VAL A 122 8.42 -3.47 -19.69
C VAL A 122 9.92 -3.20 -19.54
N THR A 123 10.44 -3.17 -18.32
CA THR A 123 11.87 -2.91 -18.10
C THR A 123 12.76 -4.04 -18.59
N ASP A 124 12.35 -5.31 -18.45
CA ASP A 124 13.10 -6.45 -18.99
C ASP A 124 13.17 -6.41 -20.51
N ILE A 125 12.06 -6.13 -21.20
CA ILE A 125 12.04 -5.98 -22.66
C ILE A 125 12.94 -4.84 -23.11
N LEU A 126 12.86 -3.68 -22.44
CA LEU A 126 13.70 -2.53 -22.78
C LEU A 126 15.19 -2.85 -22.59
N LEU A 127 15.56 -3.45 -21.48
CA LEU A 127 16.95 -3.83 -21.22
C LEU A 127 17.45 -4.90 -22.20
N ASN A 128 16.66 -5.93 -22.47
CA ASN A 128 17.04 -7.00 -23.40
C ASN A 128 17.30 -6.43 -24.81
N VAL A 129 16.38 -5.61 -25.32
CA VAL A 129 16.46 -5.12 -26.69
C VAL A 129 17.52 -4.02 -26.83
N TYR A 130 17.52 -3.02 -25.94
CA TYR A 130 18.33 -1.80 -26.13
C TYR A 130 19.70 -1.86 -25.45
N TYR A 131 19.87 -2.64 -24.39
CA TYR A 131 21.12 -2.68 -23.66
C TYR A 131 21.88 -4.00 -23.90
N TYR A 132 21.22 -5.14 -23.71
CA TYR A 132 21.87 -6.44 -23.87
C TYR A 132 21.88 -6.96 -25.32
N HIS A 133 21.11 -6.34 -26.22
CA HIS A 133 20.98 -6.74 -27.62
C HIS A 133 20.63 -8.23 -27.81
N VAL A 134 19.74 -8.74 -26.96
CA VAL A 134 19.22 -10.10 -26.98
C VAL A 134 17.72 -10.09 -27.30
N PRO A 135 17.09 -11.24 -27.61
CA PRO A 135 15.66 -11.31 -27.83
C PRO A 135 14.86 -10.71 -26.68
N ALA A 136 13.79 -9.97 -27.01
CA ALA A 136 12.94 -9.27 -26.04
C ALA A 136 12.45 -10.16 -24.90
N VAL A 137 12.17 -11.44 -25.20
CA VAL A 137 11.70 -12.45 -24.25
C VAL A 137 12.60 -13.68 -24.32
N GLY A 138 13.08 -14.13 -23.17
CA GLY A 138 13.92 -15.33 -23.02
C GLY A 138 13.32 -16.33 -22.02
N ALA A 139 13.69 -17.60 -22.15
CA ALA A 139 13.19 -18.67 -21.28
C ALA A 139 13.49 -18.42 -19.77
N TYR A 140 14.61 -17.74 -19.47
CA TYR A 140 14.98 -17.36 -18.10
C TYR A 140 13.96 -16.43 -17.42
N MET A 141 13.22 -15.65 -18.21
CA MET A 141 12.16 -14.76 -17.69
C MET A 141 11.06 -15.56 -17.02
N LEU A 142 10.69 -16.73 -17.57
CA LEU A 142 9.63 -17.56 -16.97
C LEU A 142 9.97 -17.92 -15.52
N THR A 143 11.21 -18.34 -15.25
CA THR A 143 11.66 -18.67 -13.89
C THR A 143 11.61 -17.47 -12.96
N SER A 144 12.09 -16.30 -13.41
CA SER A 144 12.08 -15.07 -12.64
C SER A 144 10.65 -14.63 -12.32
N TYR A 145 9.74 -14.71 -13.29
CA TYR A 145 8.33 -14.31 -13.10
C TYR A 145 7.55 -15.28 -12.21
N LEU A 146 7.85 -16.57 -12.27
CA LEU A 146 7.31 -17.54 -11.31
C LEU A 146 7.79 -17.25 -9.88
N ALA A 147 9.08 -16.91 -9.72
CA ALA A 147 9.61 -16.51 -8.43
C ALA A 147 8.97 -15.18 -7.92
N TYR A 148 8.79 -14.18 -8.78
CA TYR A 148 8.07 -12.95 -8.43
C TYR A 148 6.61 -13.21 -8.06
N ALA A 149 5.92 -14.07 -8.79
CA ALA A 149 4.57 -14.49 -8.46
C ALA A 149 4.49 -15.14 -7.06
N ALA A 150 5.46 -15.99 -6.73
CA ALA A 150 5.55 -16.60 -5.40
C ALA A 150 5.79 -15.56 -4.30
N ILE A 151 6.60 -14.51 -4.56
CA ILE A 151 6.83 -13.41 -3.61
C ILE A 151 5.56 -12.56 -3.44
N ILE A 152 4.83 -12.25 -4.52
CA ILE A 152 3.53 -11.56 -4.40
C ILE A 152 2.57 -12.39 -3.55
N TRP A 153 2.47 -13.69 -3.80
CA TRP A 153 1.65 -14.59 -3.01
C TRP A 153 2.07 -14.62 -1.54
N LEU A 154 3.38 -14.65 -1.25
CA LEU A 154 3.93 -14.51 0.10
C LEU A 154 3.50 -13.17 0.71
N GLY A 155 3.67 -12.05 0.00
CA GLY A 155 3.27 -10.71 0.43
C GLY A 155 1.79 -10.63 0.83
N ARG A 156 0.92 -11.33 0.12
CA ARG A 156 -0.52 -11.40 0.43
C ARG A 156 -0.86 -12.11 1.75
N ARG A 157 0.08 -12.78 2.39
CA ARG A 157 -0.07 -13.32 3.75
C ARG A 157 0.17 -12.28 4.83
N PHE A 158 0.65 -11.10 4.44
CA PHE A 158 0.86 -9.94 5.28
C PHE A 158 -0.21 -8.88 4.99
N THR A 159 -0.37 -7.95 5.90
CA THR A 159 -1.28 -6.81 5.75
C THR A 159 -0.53 -5.52 6.06
N ALA A 160 -1.04 -4.38 5.60
CA ALA A 160 -0.52 -3.06 5.95
C ALA A 160 -0.40 -2.87 7.48
N LYS A 161 -1.31 -3.48 8.26
CA LYS A 161 -1.32 -3.43 9.74
C LYS A 161 -0.24 -4.28 10.40
N SER A 162 0.45 -5.16 9.67
CA SER A 162 1.56 -5.96 10.22
C SER A 162 2.66 -5.05 10.75
N SER A 163 3.40 -5.49 11.78
CA SER A 163 4.51 -4.70 12.32
C SER A 163 5.61 -4.51 11.27
N TRP A 164 6.36 -3.42 11.40
CA TRP A 164 7.48 -3.10 10.51
C TRP A 164 8.49 -4.24 10.40
N LEU A 165 8.85 -4.87 11.54
CA LEU A 165 9.77 -6.02 11.56
C LEU A 165 9.22 -7.24 10.80
N LYS A 166 7.91 -7.53 10.93
CA LYS A 166 7.27 -8.62 10.18
C LYS A 166 7.31 -8.35 8.68
N LEU A 167 7.02 -7.13 8.25
CA LEU A 167 7.06 -6.74 6.84
C LEU A 167 8.49 -6.84 6.28
N THR A 168 9.48 -6.28 6.99
CA THR A 168 10.89 -6.36 6.57
C THR A 168 11.37 -7.80 6.51
N GLY A 169 11.05 -8.63 7.52
CA GLY A 169 11.34 -10.06 7.52
C GLY A 169 10.66 -10.80 6.35
N GLY A 170 9.43 -10.43 6.01
CA GLY A 170 8.73 -10.95 4.84
C GLY A 170 9.43 -10.61 3.53
N GLY A 171 9.92 -9.38 3.37
CA GLY A 171 10.72 -8.96 2.22
C GLY A 171 12.04 -9.72 2.11
N LEU A 172 12.74 -9.94 3.22
CA LEU A 172 13.94 -10.77 3.27
C LEU A 172 13.63 -12.22 2.85
N LEU A 173 12.53 -12.79 3.38
CA LEU A 173 12.09 -14.13 2.98
C LEU A 173 11.77 -14.20 1.48
N GLY A 174 11.19 -13.14 0.93
CA GLY A 174 10.95 -13.01 -0.51
C GLY A 174 12.25 -13.04 -1.33
N ALA A 175 13.30 -12.33 -0.89
CA ALA A 175 14.60 -12.34 -1.53
C ALA A 175 15.28 -13.73 -1.45
N ILE A 176 15.17 -14.43 -0.31
CA ILE A 176 15.63 -15.81 -0.14
C ILE A 176 14.89 -16.73 -1.11
N LEU A 177 13.57 -16.63 -1.17
CA LEU A 177 12.74 -17.45 -2.06
C LEU A 177 13.15 -17.27 -3.54
N PHE A 178 13.31 -16.01 -3.96
CA PHE A 178 13.78 -15.70 -5.31
C PHE A 178 15.13 -16.38 -5.61
N TYR A 179 16.09 -16.19 -4.73
CA TYR A 179 17.41 -16.75 -4.88
C TYR A 179 17.40 -18.28 -4.98
N LEU A 180 16.68 -18.95 -4.09
CA LEU A 180 16.59 -20.40 -4.09
C LEU A 180 15.93 -20.93 -5.37
N VAL A 181 14.81 -20.34 -5.79
CA VAL A 181 14.09 -20.77 -6.99
C VAL A 181 14.96 -20.58 -8.24
N THR A 182 15.50 -19.39 -8.45
CA THR A 182 16.25 -19.08 -9.67
C THR A 182 17.53 -19.86 -9.79
N ASN A 183 18.30 -20.03 -8.70
CA ASN A 183 19.55 -20.79 -8.73
C ASN A 183 19.30 -22.31 -8.79
N THR A 184 18.20 -22.81 -8.21
CA THR A 184 17.82 -24.23 -8.37
C THR A 184 17.46 -24.54 -9.81
N VAL A 185 16.72 -23.66 -10.49
CA VAL A 185 16.40 -23.82 -11.91
C VAL A 185 17.64 -23.68 -12.77
N SER A 186 18.54 -22.73 -12.45
CA SER A 186 19.84 -22.59 -13.11
C SER A 186 20.67 -23.87 -12.98
N TRP A 187 20.78 -24.43 -11.77
CA TRP A 187 21.44 -25.73 -11.57
C TRP A 187 20.81 -26.84 -12.41
N TRP A 188 19.46 -26.86 -12.47
CA TRP A 188 18.76 -27.90 -13.25
C TRP A 188 19.02 -27.80 -14.75
N GLN A 189 19.00 -26.59 -15.30
CA GLN A 189 19.09 -26.34 -16.75
C GLN A 189 20.55 -26.31 -17.26
N ASN A 190 21.51 -25.83 -16.45
CA ASN A 190 22.87 -25.64 -16.89
C ASN A 190 23.66 -26.95 -16.80
N PRO A 191 24.18 -27.47 -17.94
CA PRO A 191 24.98 -28.72 -17.99
C PRO A 191 26.32 -28.63 -17.27
N ALA A 192 26.84 -27.43 -16.99
CA ALA A 192 28.10 -27.25 -16.26
C ALA A 192 28.00 -27.73 -14.79
N TYR A 193 26.79 -27.82 -14.23
CA TYR A 193 26.59 -28.33 -12.87
C TYR A 193 26.33 -29.84 -12.87
N ALA A 194 27.03 -30.58 -12.01
CA ALA A 194 26.66 -31.94 -11.71
C ALA A 194 25.23 -32.03 -11.14
N LYS A 195 24.43 -33.00 -11.60
CA LYS A 195 23.03 -33.19 -11.13
C LYS A 195 22.98 -33.97 -9.82
N THR A 196 23.74 -33.50 -8.84
CA THR A 196 23.89 -34.04 -7.49
C THR A 196 23.61 -32.97 -6.45
N VAL A 197 23.45 -33.37 -5.18
CA VAL A 197 23.30 -32.39 -4.07
C VAL A 197 24.52 -31.48 -3.97
N ALA A 198 25.73 -32.01 -4.19
CA ALA A 198 26.95 -31.20 -4.20
C ALA A 198 26.95 -30.16 -5.31
N GLY A 199 26.52 -30.52 -6.54
CA GLY A 199 26.38 -29.58 -7.65
C GLY A 199 25.29 -28.53 -7.39
N TRP A 200 24.22 -28.88 -6.72
CA TRP A 200 23.19 -27.92 -6.29
C TRP A 200 23.72 -26.92 -5.24
N ILE A 201 24.47 -27.42 -4.23
CA ILE A 201 25.14 -26.55 -3.25
C ILE A 201 26.16 -25.64 -3.94
N GLN A 202 26.91 -26.16 -4.92
CA GLN A 202 27.82 -25.35 -5.73
C GLN A 202 27.09 -24.21 -6.43
N ALA A 203 25.94 -24.47 -7.08
CA ALA A 203 25.16 -23.48 -7.76
C ALA A 203 24.62 -22.40 -6.79
N LEU A 204 24.33 -22.77 -5.55
CA LEU A 204 23.88 -21.84 -4.49
C LEU A 204 25.04 -21.08 -3.81
N THR A 205 26.30 -21.48 -3.99
CA THR A 205 27.45 -20.89 -3.25
C THR A 205 28.50 -20.30 -4.17
N ILE A 206 29.32 -21.17 -4.75
CA ILE A 206 30.47 -20.79 -5.55
C ILE A 206 30.04 -20.38 -6.97
N GLY A 207 29.03 -21.08 -7.52
CA GLY A 207 28.59 -20.87 -8.90
C GLY A 207 29.47 -21.59 -9.92
N GLU A 208 29.50 -21.06 -11.13
CA GLU A 208 30.25 -21.56 -12.27
C GLU A 208 31.63 -20.90 -12.33
N PRO A 209 32.73 -21.66 -12.63
CA PRO A 209 34.02 -21.07 -12.80
C PRO A 209 34.06 -19.97 -13.88
N GLY A 210 34.74 -18.88 -13.61
CA GLY A 210 34.84 -17.75 -14.51
C GLY A 210 33.78 -16.66 -14.28
N TYR A 211 32.79 -16.89 -13.39
CA TYR A 211 31.81 -15.94 -12.98
C TYR A 211 31.97 -15.55 -11.51
N PRO A 212 31.44 -14.40 -11.08
CA PRO A 212 31.44 -14.05 -9.66
C PRO A 212 30.70 -15.10 -8.81
N PRO A 213 31.17 -15.37 -7.58
CA PRO A 213 30.54 -16.38 -6.72
C PRO A 213 29.05 -16.07 -6.48
N THR A 214 28.20 -17.10 -6.59
CA THR A 214 26.74 -16.95 -6.51
C THR A 214 26.28 -16.38 -5.16
N TRP A 215 27.01 -16.67 -4.07
CA TRP A 215 26.69 -16.11 -2.74
C TRP A 215 26.75 -14.57 -2.70
N THR A 216 27.52 -13.92 -3.59
CA THR A 216 27.57 -12.45 -3.66
C THR A 216 26.25 -11.88 -4.15
N PHE A 217 25.60 -12.57 -5.08
CA PHE A 217 24.24 -12.20 -5.54
C PHE A 217 23.21 -12.39 -4.43
N PHE A 218 23.34 -13.46 -3.64
CA PHE A 218 22.49 -13.68 -2.47
C PHE A 218 22.59 -12.55 -1.46
N ARG A 219 23.82 -12.21 -1.07
CA ARG A 219 24.07 -11.07 -0.17
C ARG A 219 23.42 -9.79 -0.69
N ASN A 220 23.61 -9.47 -1.95
CA ASN A 220 23.07 -8.24 -2.56
C ASN A 220 21.53 -8.27 -2.61
N SER A 221 20.93 -9.42 -2.93
CA SER A 221 19.47 -9.59 -2.90
C SER A 221 18.90 -9.43 -1.48
N LEU A 222 19.56 -9.98 -0.46
CA LEU A 222 19.14 -9.80 0.93
C LEU A 222 19.24 -8.34 1.38
N LEU A 223 20.38 -7.70 1.11
CA LEU A 223 20.58 -6.30 1.49
C LEU A 223 19.55 -5.40 0.83
N SER A 224 19.32 -5.55 -0.48
CA SER A 224 18.35 -4.72 -1.20
C SER A 224 16.92 -5.07 -0.81
N GLY A 225 16.57 -6.35 -0.69
CA GLY A 225 15.24 -6.78 -0.27
C GLY A 225 14.87 -6.26 1.13
N GLY A 226 15.80 -6.37 2.09
CA GLY A 226 15.61 -5.83 3.43
C GLY A 226 15.55 -4.30 3.46
N LEU A 227 16.49 -3.62 2.79
CA LEU A 227 16.58 -2.16 2.74
C LEU A 227 15.31 -1.55 2.15
N PHE A 228 14.95 -1.92 0.93
CA PHE A 228 13.81 -1.29 0.24
C PHE A 228 12.46 -1.66 0.86
N THR A 229 12.30 -2.90 1.37
CA THR A 229 11.09 -3.27 2.12
C THR A 229 11.00 -2.51 3.44
N GLY A 230 12.12 -2.40 4.17
CA GLY A 230 12.17 -1.66 5.43
C GLY A 230 11.90 -0.17 5.25
N LEU A 231 12.45 0.45 4.21
CA LEU A 231 12.19 1.86 3.87
C LEU A 231 10.72 2.09 3.49
N PHE A 232 10.16 1.25 2.62
CA PHE A 232 8.76 1.37 2.22
C PHE A 232 7.81 1.16 3.40
N ALA A 233 7.96 0.06 4.12
CA ALA A 233 7.13 -0.24 5.29
C ALA A 233 7.29 0.80 6.40
N GLY A 234 8.51 1.33 6.60
CA GLY A 234 8.80 2.40 7.54
C GLY A 234 8.11 3.71 7.16
N ALA A 235 8.18 4.11 5.89
CA ALA A 235 7.49 5.30 5.38
C ALA A 235 5.97 5.20 5.56
N MET A 236 5.38 4.03 5.25
CA MET A 236 3.95 3.79 5.45
C MET A 236 3.56 3.87 6.93
N LYS A 237 4.34 3.26 7.84
CA LYS A 237 4.08 3.31 9.28
C LYS A 237 4.22 4.71 9.89
N LEU A 238 5.20 5.48 9.41
CA LEU A 238 5.34 6.88 9.83
C LEU A 238 4.18 7.75 9.35
N SER A 239 3.66 7.50 8.16
CA SER A 239 2.47 8.17 7.65
C SER A 239 1.24 7.85 8.49
N GLU A 240 0.99 6.56 8.79
CA GLU A 240 -0.11 6.12 9.66
C GLU A 240 -0.06 6.78 11.05
N ARG A 241 1.13 6.86 11.67
CA ARG A 241 1.29 7.51 12.99
C ARG A 241 0.98 8.99 12.97
N LYS A 242 1.50 9.73 11.98
CA LYS A 242 1.23 11.17 11.85
C LYS A 242 -0.24 11.49 11.62
N GLU A 243 -0.96 10.59 10.92
CA GLU A 243 -2.39 10.73 10.72
C GLU A 243 -3.16 10.51 12.02
N ALA A 244 -2.81 9.47 12.80
CA ALA A 244 -3.41 9.21 14.10
C ALA A 244 -3.17 10.37 15.09
N GLU A 245 -1.93 10.87 15.19
CA GLU A 245 -1.59 12.02 16.05
C GLU A 245 -2.37 13.28 15.66
N LYS A 246 -2.63 13.48 14.37
CA LYS A 246 -3.41 14.62 13.91
C LYS A 246 -4.91 14.46 14.22
N GLU A 247 -5.46 13.28 14.08
CA GLU A 247 -6.85 12.99 14.44
C GLU A 247 -7.09 13.16 15.93
N GLU A 248 -6.13 12.74 16.78
CA GLU A 248 -6.19 12.96 18.23
C GLU A 248 -6.14 14.46 18.58
N ALA A 249 -5.26 15.25 17.94
CA ALA A 249 -5.17 16.68 18.15
C ALA A 249 -6.42 17.45 17.69
N GLU A 250 -7.10 17.00 16.63
CA GLU A 250 -8.34 17.58 16.14
C GLU A 250 -9.57 17.15 17.00
N ALA A 251 -9.44 16.05 17.76
CA ALA A 251 -10.49 15.54 18.64
C ALA A 251 -10.45 16.10 20.06
N GLU A 252 -9.34 16.71 20.51
CA GLU A 252 -9.30 17.41 21.80
C GLU A 252 -10.20 18.64 21.73
N PRO A 253 -11.27 18.75 22.59
CA PRO A 253 -12.11 19.94 22.64
C PRO A 253 -11.24 21.10 23.13
N GLU A 254 -11.31 22.21 22.40
CA GLU A 254 -10.77 23.49 22.79
C GLU A 254 -11.27 23.76 24.24
N LYS A 255 -10.38 23.69 25.23
CA LYS A 255 -10.69 24.08 26.59
C LYS A 255 -10.98 25.55 26.55
N GLU A 256 -12.27 25.91 26.62
CA GLU A 256 -12.68 27.27 26.92
C GLU A 256 -11.91 27.76 28.16
N PRO A 257 -11.32 28.94 28.13
CA PRO A 257 -10.69 29.50 29.32
C PRO A 257 -11.77 29.82 30.37
N GLU A 258 -11.82 29.00 31.41
CA GLU A 258 -12.74 29.09 32.55
C GLU A 258 -12.19 30.15 33.58
N ASP A 259 -11.69 31.28 33.10
CA ASP A 259 -11.17 32.36 33.98
C ASP A 259 -11.63 33.74 33.48
N ALA A 260 -12.91 34.06 33.66
CA ALA A 260 -13.40 35.46 33.63
C ALA A 260 -14.78 35.66 34.32
N GLN A 261 -15.02 35.05 35.48
CA GLN A 261 -16.21 35.43 36.29
C GLN A 261 -15.94 35.27 37.78
N ALA A 262 -14.94 35.95 38.33
CA ALA A 262 -14.81 36.07 39.80
C ALA A 262 -14.12 37.37 40.18
N GLU A 263 -14.64 38.51 39.75
CA GLU A 263 -14.35 39.83 40.36
C GLU A 263 -15.47 40.85 40.03
N GLU A 264 -16.67 40.67 40.57
CA GLU A 264 -17.62 41.77 40.79
C GLU A 264 -18.71 41.35 41.77
N SER A 265 -18.36 41.17 43.03
CA SER A 265 -19.33 41.34 44.14
C SER A 265 -18.59 41.66 45.45
N GLY A 266 -18.21 42.91 45.64
CA GLY A 266 -17.57 43.37 46.87
C GLY A 266 -17.41 44.89 46.94
N ALA A 267 -18.56 45.64 46.95
CA ALA A 267 -18.65 47.01 47.45
C ALA A 267 -20.08 47.35 47.89
#